data_6eb78461707626b99b02e165c90096c3
#
_entry.id   6eb78461707626b99b02e165c90096c3
#
_cell.length_a   1.000
_cell.length_b   1.000
_cell.length_c   1.000
_cell.angle_alpha   90.00
_cell.angle_beta   90.00
_cell.angle_gamma   90.00
#
_symmetry.space_group_name_H-M   'P 1'
#
loop_
_entity.id
_entity.type
_entity.pdbx_description
1 polymer ?
#
loop_
_entity_poly.entity_id
_entity_poly.type
_entity_poly.pdbx_seq_one_letter_code
_entity_poly.pdbx_strand_id
1 'polypeptide(L)'
;MRSRFIQYYVEGEDDKEIVDALKTDLRCIKPGKSQVLNVVTDKISPMHLRTLAPGTMVVLVFDTDAGNIDILKENIRTLQKCNSVSEIVTIPQVPKLEIELVRCCNINKIEELLNSRSAKDFKRDIIRITNLGAKLKEHKFNINLFWNSPAPNPYQDIPNLSAKVKLK
;
A
#
# COMPACT_ATOMS: atom_id res chain seq x y z
N MET A 1 7.64 -22.41 -0.65
CA MET A 1 6.77 -22.50 0.54
C MET A 1 5.61 -21.53 0.38
N ARG A 2 4.40 -21.97 0.65
CA ARG A 2 3.23 -21.10 0.59
C ARG A 2 3.24 -20.14 1.78
N SER A 3 3.10 -18.83 1.52
CA SER A 3 3.06 -17.82 2.59
C SER A 3 1.80 -18.00 3.43
N ARG A 4 1.99 -18.10 4.76
CA ARG A 4 0.88 -18.23 5.72
C ARG A 4 0.41 -16.88 6.25
N PHE A 5 1.29 -15.91 6.30
CA PHE A 5 1.05 -14.59 6.88
C PHE A 5 1.43 -13.52 5.88
N ILE A 6 0.76 -12.38 5.97
CA ILE A 6 1.08 -11.21 5.14
C ILE A 6 1.25 -10.01 6.04
N GLN A 7 2.35 -9.28 5.83
CA GLN A 7 2.64 -8.01 6.48
C GLN A 7 2.68 -6.91 5.42
N TYR A 8 1.74 -5.98 5.48
CA TYR A 8 1.74 -4.78 4.65
C TYR A 8 2.50 -3.66 5.38
N TYR A 9 3.50 -3.09 4.72
CA TYR A 9 4.11 -1.83 5.12
C TYR A 9 3.63 -0.74 4.16
N VAL A 10 3.07 0.31 4.72
CA VAL A 10 2.46 1.42 3.97
C VAL A 10 3.07 2.75 4.40
N GLU A 11 3.01 3.76 3.53
CA GLU A 11 3.71 5.02 3.74
C GLU A 11 3.19 5.81 4.93
N GLY A 12 1.86 5.93 5.07
CA GLY A 12 1.23 6.74 6.10
C GLY A 12 -0.10 6.17 6.59
N GLU A 13 -0.71 6.87 7.53
CA GLU A 13 -1.98 6.46 8.14
C GLU A 13 -3.12 6.43 7.12
N ASP A 14 -3.14 7.33 6.15
CA ASP A 14 -4.12 7.36 5.08
C ASP A 14 -4.02 6.10 4.19
N ASP A 15 -2.82 5.68 3.84
CA ASP A 15 -2.58 4.43 3.12
C ASP A 15 -3.06 3.23 3.93
N LYS A 16 -2.80 3.24 5.24
CA LYS A 16 -3.21 2.16 6.13
C LYS A 16 -4.73 2.02 6.17
N GLU A 17 -5.46 3.13 6.26
CA GLU A 17 -6.93 3.12 6.24
C GLU A 17 -7.47 2.51 4.94
N ILE A 18 -6.89 2.86 3.80
CA ILE A 18 -7.26 2.28 2.51
C ILE A 18 -6.99 0.77 2.50
N VAL A 19 -5.77 0.35 2.84
CA VAL A 19 -5.41 -1.08 2.83
C VAL A 19 -6.32 -1.88 3.77
N ASP A 20 -6.61 -1.36 4.95
CA ASP A 20 -7.51 -2.02 5.89
C ASP A 20 -8.93 -2.14 5.33
N ALA A 21 -9.47 -1.11 4.68
CA ALA A 21 -10.76 -1.17 4.01
C ALA A 21 -10.79 -2.20 2.87
N LEU A 22 -9.71 -2.26 2.07
CA LEU A 22 -9.62 -3.23 0.98
C LEU A 22 -9.56 -4.68 1.49
N LYS A 23 -8.93 -4.92 2.64
CA LYS A 23 -8.86 -6.25 3.25
C LYS A 23 -10.18 -6.67 3.89
N THR A 24 -10.76 -5.79 4.70
CA THR A 24 -11.88 -6.15 5.60
C THR A 24 -13.24 -5.84 5.03
N ASP A 25 -13.44 -4.67 4.44
CA ASP A 25 -14.74 -4.23 3.96
C ASP A 25 -15.01 -4.69 2.52
N LEU A 26 -14.09 -4.44 1.62
CA LEU A 26 -14.22 -4.83 0.20
C LEU A 26 -13.76 -6.26 -0.07
N ARG A 27 -12.88 -6.78 0.75
CA ARG A 27 -12.30 -8.13 0.62
C ARG A 27 -11.73 -8.40 -0.78
N CYS A 28 -11.07 -7.40 -1.34
CA CYS A 28 -10.51 -7.48 -2.69
C CYS A 28 -8.99 -7.65 -2.70
N ILE A 29 -8.36 -7.66 -1.53
CA ILE A 29 -6.94 -8.04 -1.37
C ILE A 29 -6.80 -9.05 -0.23
N LYS A 30 -5.69 -9.78 -0.24
CA LYS A 30 -5.41 -10.82 0.75
C LYS A 30 -5.32 -10.22 2.16
N PRO A 31 -5.90 -10.89 3.18
CA PRO A 31 -5.83 -10.43 4.55
C PRO A 31 -4.41 -10.48 5.12
N GLY A 32 -4.13 -9.61 6.07
CA GLY A 32 -2.82 -9.54 6.72
C GLY A 32 -2.76 -8.36 7.66
N LYS A 33 -1.61 -8.19 8.31
CA LYS A 33 -1.36 -7.04 9.18
C LYS A 33 -0.94 -5.83 8.36
N SER A 34 -1.35 -4.64 8.78
CA SER A 34 -0.91 -3.37 8.19
C SER A 34 -0.15 -2.56 9.23
N GLN A 35 0.96 -1.97 8.82
CA GLN A 35 1.78 -1.12 9.67
C GLN A 35 2.33 0.04 8.85
N VAL A 36 2.32 1.23 9.44
CA VAL A 36 2.93 2.41 8.82
C VAL A 36 4.45 2.29 8.92
N LEU A 37 5.10 2.26 7.78
CA LEU A 37 6.55 2.32 7.62
C LEU A 37 6.84 2.78 6.20
N ASN A 38 7.33 3.99 6.04
CA ASN A 38 7.66 4.54 4.73
C ASN A 38 9.00 3.99 4.25
N VAL A 39 8.97 2.93 3.45
CA VAL A 39 10.16 2.17 3.03
C VAL A 39 11.04 2.89 2.02
N VAL A 40 10.65 4.06 1.53
CA VAL A 40 11.48 4.92 0.67
C VAL A 40 12.15 6.07 1.43
N THR A 41 11.85 6.23 2.73
CA THR A 41 12.48 7.22 3.60
C THR A 41 13.11 6.60 4.84
N ASP A 42 12.55 5.51 5.36
CA ASP A 42 12.94 4.89 6.63
C ASP A 42 13.48 3.49 6.40
N LYS A 43 14.51 3.13 7.15
CA LYS A 43 15.10 1.80 7.11
C LYS A 43 14.33 0.83 8.00
N ILE A 44 14.12 -0.38 7.52
CA ILE A 44 13.58 -1.48 8.32
C ILE A 44 14.58 -1.82 9.42
N SER A 45 14.11 -1.79 10.66
CA SER A 45 14.94 -2.06 11.83
C SER A 45 14.91 -3.54 12.21
N PRO A 46 15.89 -4.03 13.01
CA PRO A 46 15.83 -5.38 13.58
C PRO A 46 14.56 -5.64 14.38
N MET A 47 13.97 -4.60 15.00
CA MET A 47 12.73 -4.73 15.74
C MET A 47 11.55 -5.07 14.81
N HIS A 48 11.48 -4.46 13.63
CA HIS A 48 10.48 -4.83 12.62
C HIS A 48 10.61 -6.31 12.21
N LEU A 49 11.83 -6.77 11.96
CA LEU A 49 12.08 -8.15 11.54
C LEU A 49 11.67 -9.18 12.60
N ARG A 50 11.87 -8.86 13.88
CA ARG A 50 11.51 -9.75 15.00
C ARG A 50 10.00 -9.97 15.12
N THR A 51 9.20 -9.05 14.63
CA THR A 51 7.73 -9.16 14.68
C THR A 51 7.17 -10.06 13.58
N LEU A 52 7.98 -10.43 12.58
CA LEU A 52 7.55 -11.24 11.46
C LEU A 52 7.52 -12.73 11.82
N ALA A 53 6.36 -13.36 11.66
CA ALA A 53 6.23 -14.80 11.81
C ALA A 53 6.95 -15.53 10.66
N PRO A 54 7.51 -16.76 10.92
CA PRO A 54 8.09 -17.55 9.83
C PRO A 54 7.10 -17.80 8.69
N GLY A 55 7.55 -17.61 7.44
CA GLY A 55 6.73 -17.78 6.26
C GLY A 55 5.89 -16.53 5.91
N THR A 56 6.29 -15.36 6.38
CA THR A 56 5.58 -14.11 6.06
C THR A 56 5.90 -13.61 4.65
N MET A 57 4.86 -13.28 3.88
CA MET A 57 4.97 -12.45 2.69
C MET A 57 4.99 -10.99 3.15
N VAL A 58 6.01 -10.24 2.79
CA VAL A 58 6.10 -8.81 3.11
C VAL A 58 5.72 -8.01 1.87
N VAL A 59 4.74 -7.13 2.02
CA VAL A 59 4.22 -6.26 0.96
C VAL A 59 4.65 -4.83 1.24
N LEU A 60 5.40 -4.24 0.32
CA LEU A 60 5.89 -2.87 0.41
C LEU A 60 5.06 -1.98 -0.51
N VAL A 61 4.23 -1.12 0.07
CA VAL A 61 3.40 -0.15 -0.67
C VAL A 61 4.05 1.22 -0.49
N PHE A 62 4.42 1.87 -1.58
CA PHE A 62 5.18 3.12 -1.52
C PHE A 62 4.81 4.07 -2.66
N ASP A 63 4.81 5.38 -2.37
CA ASP A 63 4.65 6.42 -3.37
C ASP A 63 5.91 6.58 -4.22
N THR A 64 5.76 6.96 -5.48
CA THR A 64 6.89 7.09 -6.41
C THR A 64 7.26 8.54 -6.68
N ASP A 65 6.56 9.52 -6.09
CA ASP A 65 6.82 10.95 -6.26
C ASP A 65 7.82 11.51 -5.23
N ALA A 66 8.23 10.71 -4.27
CA ALA A 66 9.14 11.12 -3.19
C ALA A 66 10.00 9.95 -2.73
N GLY A 67 10.88 10.21 -1.77
CA GLY A 67 11.73 9.19 -1.16
C GLY A 67 12.99 8.91 -1.97
N ASN A 68 13.66 7.82 -1.61
CA ASN A 68 14.97 7.46 -2.13
C ASN A 68 15.01 5.98 -2.53
N ILE A 69 15.32 5.74 -3.80
CA ILE A 69 15.42 4.38 -4.35
C ILE A 69 16.48 3.53 -3.62
N ASP A 70 17.57 4.14 -3.16
CA ASP A 70 18.62 3.41 -2.47
C ASP A 70 18.16 2.89 -1.10
N ILE A 71 17.33 3.67 -0.39
CA ILE A 71 16.71 3.23 0.86
C ILE A 71 15.78 2.06 0.60
N LEU A 72 14.94 2.13 -0.42
CA LEU A 72 14.07 1.03 -0.80
C LEU A 72 14.85 -0.23 -1.14
N LYS A 73 15.89 -0.11 -1.95
CA LYS A 73 16.76 -1.25 -2.32
C LYS A 73 17.44 -1.87 -1.09
N GLU A 74 17.90 -1.04 -0.16
CA GLU A 74 18.49 -1.51 1.10
C GLU A 74 17.46 -2.28 1.94
N ASN A 75 16.23 -1.76 2.03
CA ASN A 75 15.14 -2.43 2.74
C ASN A 75 14.81 -3.79 2.10
N ILE A 76 14.76 -3.86 0.79
CA ILE A 76 14.55 -5.13 0.07
C ILE A 76 15.66 -6.13 0.40
N ARG A 77 16.93 -5.70 0.36
CA ARG A 77 18.07 -6.57 0.72
C ARG A 77 17.99 -7.04 2.17
N THR A 78 17.58 -6.17 3.09
CA THR A 78 17.39 -6.52 4.50
C THR A 78 16.33 -7.62 4.65
N LEU A 79 15.22 -7.49 3.95
CA LEU A 79 14.14 -8.49 3.96
C LEU A 79 14.57 -9.80 3.30
N GLN A 80 15.35 -9.75 2.23
CA GLN A 80 15.87 -10.95 1.54
C GLN A 80 16.76 -11.80 2.44
N LYS A 81 17.45 -11.19 3.39
CA LYS A 81 18.30 -11.87 4.35
C LYS A 81 17.56 -12.39 5.58
N CYS A 82 16.29 -12.04 5.74
CA CYS A 82 15.49 -12.44 6.89
C CYS A 82 14.84 -13.80 6.64
N ASN A 83 15.19 -14.79 7.47
CA ASN A 83 14.68 -16.17 7.32
C ASN A 83 13.16 -16.28 7.50
N SER A 84 12.52 -15.33 8.19
CA SER A 84 11.07 -15.31 8.38
C SER A 84 10.31 -14.86 7.13
N VAL A 85 10.99 -14.20 6.19
CA VAL A 85 10.37 -13.68 4.96
C VAL A 85 10.38 -14.74 3.88
N SER A 86 9.20 -15.15 3.43
CA SER A 86 9.04 -16.13 2.34
C SER A 86 9.00 -15.49 0.97
N GLU A 87 8.50 -14.26 0.88
CA GLU A 87 8.34 -13.53 -0.38
C GLU A 87 8.27 -12.03 -0.11
N ILE A 88 8.77 -11.24 -1.05
CA ILE A 88 8.67 -9.78 -1.02
C ILE A 88 7.85 -9.34 -2.22
N VAL A 89 6.79 -8.56 -1.95
CA VAL A 89 5.90 -8.00 -2.97
C VAL A 89 6.04 -6.49 -2.94
N THR A 90 6.42 -5.90 -4.07
CA THR A 90 6.54 -4.46 -4.22
C THR A 90 5.34 -3.90 -4.97
N ILE A 91 4.75 -2.83 -4.44
CA ILE A 91 3.58 -2.16 -5.02
C ILE A 91 3.85 -0.66 -5.07
N PRO A 92 4.28 -0.14 -6.23
CA PRO A 92 4.42 1.30 -6.40
C PRO A 92 3.04 1.96 -6.55
N GLN A 93 2.84 3.08 -5.87
CA GLN A 93 1.72 3.99 -6.09
C GLN A 93 2.19 5.11 -7.02
N VAL A 94 1.51 5.31 -8.14
CA VAL A 94 2.04 6.14 -9.23
C VAL A 94 1.11 7.33 -9.49
N PRO A 95 1.55 8.53 -9.14
CA PRO A 95 2.75 8.83 -8.34
C PRO A 95 2.53 8.67 -6.83
N LYS A 96 1.27 8.64 -6.37
CA LYS A 96 0.88 8.55 -4.96
C LYS A 96 -0.56 8.06 -4.82
N LEU A 97 -0.94 7.73 -3.57
CA LEU A 97 -2.25 7.15 -3.24
C LEU A 97 -3.43 7.94 -3.79
N GLU A 98 -3.44 9.26 -3.63
CA GLU A 98 -4.58 10.09 -4.03
C GLU A 98 -4.85 10.00 -5.53
N ILE A 99 -3.80 9.96 -6.34
CA ILE A 99 -3.91 9.84 -7.80
C ILE A 99 -4.36 8.42 -8.19
N GLU A 100 -3.86 7.41 -7.47
CA GLU A 100 -4.32 6.03 -7.64
C GLU A 100 -5.83 5.92 -7.40
N LEU A 101 -6.35 6.54 -6.34
CA LEU A 101 -7.77 6.53 -6.00
C LEU A 101 -8.62 7.28 -7.04
N VAL A 102 -8.16 8.43 -7.52
CA VAL A 102 -8.85 9.16 -8.59
C VAL A 102 -8.97 8.31 -9.85
N ARG A 103 -7.91 7.58 -10.19
CA ARG A 103 -7.87 6.74 -11.39
C ARG A 103 -8.83 5.55 -11.32
N CYS A 104 -9.05 5.00 -10.12
CA CYS A 104 -9.81 3.76 -9.93
C CYS A 104 -11.22 3.97 -9.38
N CYS A 105 -11.60 5.20 -9.03
CA CYS A 105 -12.93 5.57 -8.56
C CYS A 105 -13.62 6.50 -9.56
N ASN A 106 -14.94 6.61 -9.43
CA ASN A 106 -15.72 7.54 -10.24
C ASN A 106 -15.69 8.96 -9.62
N ILE A 107 -14.50 9.56 -9.59
CA ILE A 107 -14.26 10.92 -9.09
C ILE A 107 -13.25 11.64 -9.98
N ASN A 108 -13.29 12.98 -9.99
CA ASN A 108 -12.36 13.79 -10.76
C ASN A 108 -11.22 14.33 -9.91
N LYS A 109 -11.41 14.43 -8.60
CA LYS A 109 -10.41 14.87 -7.64
C LYS A 109 -10.63 14.15 -6.30
N ILE A 110 -9.57 14.02 -5.53
CA ILE A 110 -9.60 13.21 -4.31
C ILE A 110 -10.61 13.70 -3.27
N GLU A 111 -10.87 15.01 -3.20
CA GLU A 111 -11.81 15.60 -2.25
C GLU A 111 -13.23 15.03 -2.42
N GLU A 112 -13.58 14.59 -3.61
CA GLU A 112 -14.91 14.04 -3.90
C GLU A 112 -15.16 12.71 -3.19
N LEU A 113 -14.12 11.94 -2.88
CA LEU A 113 -14.27 10.64 -2.24
C LEU A 113 -14.97 10.73 -0.87
N LEU A 114 -14.58 11.70 -0.07
CA LEU A 114 -15.10 11.91 1.28
C LEU A 114 -15.85 13.25 1.44
N ASN A 115 -16.09 13.96 0.35
CA ASN A 115 -16.67 15.29 0.37
C ASN A 115 -15.85 16.26 1.24
N SER A 116 -14.53 16.21 1.08
CA SER A 116 -13.57 17.05 1.80
C SER A 116 -13.46 18.43 1.15
N ARG A 117 -13.06 19.43 1.92
CA ARG A 117 -12.90 20.81 1.44
C ARG A 117 -11.67 21.00 0.54
N SER A 118 -10.62 20.20 0.81
CA SER A 118 -9.35 20.27 0.09
C SER A 118 -8.65 18.93 0.14
N ALA A 119 -7.61 18.75 -0.69
CA ALA A 119 -6.75 17.56 -0.64
C ALA A 119 -6.07 17.40 0.72
N LYS A 120 -5.70 18.51 1.37
CA LYS A 120 -5.13 18.49 2.73
C LYS A 120 -6.15 18.00 3.75
N ASP A 121 -7.40 18.46 3.65
CA ASP A 121 -8.48 18.02 4.55
C ASP A 121 -8.83 16.56 4.31
N PHE A 122 -8.74 16.07 3.08
CA PHE A 122 -8.93 14.65 2.76
C PHE A 122 -8.00 13.76 3.60
N LYS A 123 -6.74 14.10 3.72
CA LYS A 123 -5.78 13.30 4.51
C LYS A 123 -6.16 13.21 5.99
N ARG A 124 -6.74 14.25 6.54
CA ARG A 124 -7.27 14.26 7.90
C ARG A 124 -8.58 13.48 7.99
N ASP A 125 -9.47 13.68 7.02
CA ASP A 125 -10.81 13.09 7.03
C ASP A 125 -10.76 11.57 6.89
N ILE A 126 -9.88 11.04 6.04
CA ILE A 126 -9.76 9.59 5.81
C ILE A 126 -9.34 8.83 7.08
N ILE A 127 -8.55 9.44 7.94
CA ILE A 127 -8.11 8.83 9.20
C ILE A 127 -9.26 8.77 10.22
N ARG A 128 -10.20 9.69 10.12
CA ARG A 128 -11.32 9.83 11.08
C ARG A 128 -12.59 9.12 10.65
N ILE A 129 -12.75 8.83 9.37
CA ILE A 129 -13.98 8.24 8.85
C ILE A 129 -14.12 6.78 9.29
N THR A 130 -15.36 6.36 9.59
CA THR A 130 -15.65 4.99 10.03
C THR A 130 -16.26 4.11 8.95
N ASN A 131 -16.68 4.70 7.82
CA ASN A 131 -17.37 4.01 6.73
C ASN A 131 -16.61 4.10 5.40
N LEU A 132 -15.28 4.05 5.43
CA LEU A 132 -14.45 4.20 4.23
C LEU A 132 -14.79 3.16 3.16
N GLY A 133 -15.00 1.90 3.54
CA GLY A 133 -15.38 0.85 2.59
C GLY A 133 -16.68 1.17 1.85
N ALA A 134 -17.68 1.70 2.56
CA ALA A 134 -18.94 2.14 1.94
C ALA A 134 -18.72 3.29 0.95
N LYS A 135 -17.85 4.24 1.29
CA LYS A 135 -17.50 5.37 0.40
C LYS A 135 -16.79 4.90 -0.86
N LEU A 136 -15.88 3.95 -0.72
CA LEU A 136 -15.20 3.36 -1.88
C LEU A 136 -16.20 2.68 -2.82
N LYS A 137 -17.14 1.91 -2.27
CA LYS A 137 -18.21 1.27 -3.04
C LYS A 137 -19.13 2.28 -3.73
N GLU A 138 -19.51 3.33 -3.01
CA GLU A 138 -20.35 4.42 -3.55
C GLU A 138 -19.72 5.06 -4.77
N HIS A 139 -18.40 5.28 -4.76
CA HIS A 139 -17.63 5.83 -5.85
C HIS A 139 -17.06 4.78 -6.82
N LYS A 140 -17.61 3.58 -6.80
CA LYS A 140 -17.30 2.51 -7.77
C LYS A 140 -15.83 2.13 -7.83
N PHE A 141 -15.17 2.03 -6.67
CA PHE A 141 -13.79 1.57 -6.59
C PHE A 141 -13.58 0.30 -7.41
N ASN A 142 -12.54 0.31 -8.25
CA ASN A 142 -12.19 -0.82 -9.11
C ASN A 142 -10.77 -1.30 -8.79
N ILE A 143 -10.67 -2.46 -8.13
CA ILE A 143 -9.37 -3.04 -7.75
C ILE A 143 -8.49 -3.36 -8.98
N ASN A 144 -9.07 -3.62 -10.14
CA ASN A 144 -8.31 -3.93 -11.34
C ASN A 144 -7.56 -2.72 -11.88
N LEU A 145 -8.01 -1.51 -11.54
CA LEU A 145 -7.35 -0.25 -11.91
C LEU A 145 -6.43 0.28 -10.82
N PHE A 146 -6.63 -0.17 -9.57
CA PHE A 146 -5.83 0.26 -8.43
C PHE A 146 -4.50 -0.49 -8.41
N TRP A 147 -3.41 0.23 -8.17
CA TRP A 147 -2.06 -0.34 -8.15
C TRP A 147 -1.70 -1.04 -9.48
N ASN A 148 -2.10 -0.48 -10.59
CA ASN A 148 -1.94 -1.14 -11.90
C ASN A 148 -0.87 -0.51 -12.79
N SER A 149 -0.18 0.52 -12.32
CA SER A 149 0.82 1.24 -13.12
C SER A 149 2.23 0.73 -12.82
N PRO A 150 3.11 0.64 -13.84
CA PRO A 150 4.52 0.37 -13.60
C PRO A 150 5.18 1.56 -12.91
N ALA A 151 6.23 1.30 -12.13
CA ALA A 151 6.95 2.35 -11.44
C ALA A 151 7.71 3.24 -12.42
N PRO A 152 7.61 4.59 -12.29
CA PRO A 152 8.39 5.51 -13.11
C PRO A 152 9.82 5.67 -12.58
N ASN A 153 10.68 6.32 -13.35
CA ASN A 153 12.02 6.71 -12.92
C ASN A 153 11.94 7.55 -11.60
N PRO A 154 12.75 7.29 -10.58
CA PRO A 154 13.90 6.37 -10.55
C PRO A 154 13.57 4.93 -10.12
N TYR A 155 12.29 4.58 -9.96
CA TYR A 155 11.82 3.28 -9.45
C TYR A 155 11.55 2.24 -10.53
N GLN A 156 11.92 2.51 -11.78
CA GLN A 156 11.59 1.66 -12.94
C GLN A 156 12.09 0.22 -12.85
N ASP A 157 13.15 -0.04 -12.08
CA ASP A 157 13.68 -1.38 -11.87
C ASP A 157 12.91 -2.18 -10.81
N ILE A 158 11.99 -1.53 -10.10
CA ILE A 158 11.18 -2.17 -9.07
C ILE A 158 9.88 -2.65 -9.72
N PRO A 159 9.62 -3.97 -9.74
CA PRO A 159 8.42 -4.48 -10.39
C PRO A 159 7.17 -4.14 -9.62
N ASN A 160 6.04 -3.95 -10.33
CA ASN A 160 4.73 -3.90 -9.70
C ASN A 160 4.18 -5.31 -9.57
N LEU A 161 4.16 -5.83 -8.35
CA LEU A 161 3.71 -7.20 -8.04
C LEU A 161 2.34 -7.24 -7.37
N SER A 162 1.54 -6.18 -7.51
CA SER A 162 0.22 -6.07 -6.87
C SER A 162 -0.74 -7.23 -7.18
N ALA A 163 -0.61 -7.84 -8.34
CA ALA A 163 -1.42 -9.01 -8.72
C ALA A 163 -1.30 -10.17 -7.72
N LYS A 164 -0.18 -10.27 -7.00
CA LYS A 164 0.03 -11.33 -6.00
C LYS A 164 -0.84 -11.17 -4.74
N VAL A 165 -1.32 -9.97 -4.47
CA VAL A 165 -2.18 -9.72 -3.31
C VAL A 165 -3.64 -9.47 -3.67
N LYS A 166 -3.95 -9.15 -4.92
CA LYS A 166 -5.33 -8.95 -5.36
C LYS A 166 -6.08 -10.28 -5.39
N LEU A 167 -7.32 -10.24 -4.91
CA LEU A 167 -8.25 -11.38 -4.99
C LEU A 167 -9.11 -11.22 -6.25
N LYS A 168 -9.45 -12.36 -6.84
CA LYS A 168 -10.34 -12.39 -8.01
C LYS A 168 -11.80 -12.28 -7.60
#